data_431b18887e75fd9daff92907c74114bb
#
_entry.id   431b18887e75fd9daff92907c74114bb
#
_cell.length_a   1.000
_cell.length_b   1.000
_cell.length_c   1.000
_cell.angle_alpha   90.00
_cell.angle_beta   90.00
_cell.angle_gamma   90.00
#
_symmetry.space_group_name_H-M   'P 1'
#
loop_
_entity.id
_entity.type
_entity.pdbx_description
1 polymer ?
#
loop_
_entity_poly.entity_id
_entity_poly.type
_entity_poly.pdbx_seq_one_letter_code
_entity_poly.pdbx_strand_id
1 'polypeptide(L)'
;VATNQTMQLALGFTTIVFIILAIIVIMIRIKDRKYLDKNIKDVKIKQYSKFGGLVLFFWTLCFYQFFLRIVEISNVSKIDGMDFYVGAITIQNTILAIVNMYQIYLTVKRKPETPKRLVKTNILIMLIGVIITIIRIIYALIKPMEIYDKEYFKQELITLVYSIIYPLICIFYFKFSKRVQTYYYLKIKEWLYYEK
;
A
#
# COMPACT_ATOMS: atom_id res chain seq x y z
N VAL A 1 30.60 -15.40 1.66
CA VAL A 1 31.10 -14.16 1.05
C VAL A 1 30.02 -13.55 0.16
N ALA A 2 29.30 -14.33 -0.67
CA ALA A 2 28.23 -13.84 -1.54
C ALA A 2 27.02 -13.23 -0.77
N THR A 3 26.72 -13.73 0.42
CA THR A 3 25.63 -13.25 1.27
C THR A 3 25.86 -11.84 1.83
N ASN A 4 27.10 -11.44 2.10
CA ASN A 4 27.40 -10.09 2.59
C ASN A 4 27.29 -9.02 1.48
N GLN A 5 27.69 -9.32 0.26
CA GLN A 5 27.57 -8.39 -0.86
C GLN A 5 26.12 -8.15 -1.27
N THR A 6 25.29 -9.19 -1.33
CA THR A 6 23.86 -9.07 -1.63
C THR A 6 23.11 -8.29 -0.54
N MET A 7 23.48 -8.47 0.72
CA MET A 7 22.90 -7.73 1.85
C MET A 7 23.30 -6.24 1.81
N GLN A 8 24.54 -5.91 1.48
CA GLN A 8 25.00 -4.53 1.33
C GLN A 8 24.32 -3.82 0.13
N LEU A 9 24.15 -4.50 -1.00
CA LEU A 9 23.42 -3.98 -2.15
C LEU A 9 21.94 -3.74 -1.83
N ALA A 10 21.30 -4.66 -1.11
CA ALA A 10 19.91 -4.48 -0.67
C ALA A 10 19.75 -3.30 0.30
N LEU A 11 20.69 -3.15 1.26
CA LEU A 11 20.71 -2.00 2.18
C LEU A 11 20.96 -0.69 1.44
N GLY A 12 21.88 -0.66 0.48
CA GLY A 12 22.15 0.52 -0.36
C GLY A 12 20.93 0.92 -1.17
N PHE A 13 20.27 -0.03 -1.81
CA PHE A 13 19.07 0.21 -2.60
C PHE A 13 17.91 0.72 -1.74
N THR A 14 17.65 0.09 -0.59
CA THR A 14 16.60 0.56 0.34
C THR A 14 16.88 1.97 0.84
N THR A 15 18.12 2.32 1.14
CA THR A 15 18.52 3.67 1.57
C THR A 15 18.24 4.70 0.49
N ILE A 16 18.61 4.42 -0.77
CA ILE A 16 18.33 5.30 -1.92
C ILE A 16 16.83 5.51 -2.08
N VAL A 17 16.04 4.45 -2.01
CA VAL A 17 14.57 4.54 -2.10
C VAL A 17 14.00 5.41 -0.99
N PHE A 18 14.46 5.27 0.27
CA PHE A 18 14.01 6.11 1.39
C PHE A 18 14.38 7.59 1.18
N ILE A 19 15.57 7.88 0.66
CA ILE A 19 15.99 9.25 0.34
C ILE A 19 15.07 9.87 -0.72
N ILE A 20 14.79 9.14 -1.80
CA ILE A 20 13.88 9.59 -2.87
C ILE A 20 12.48 9.85 -2.31
N LEU A 21 11.95 8.93 -1.49
CA LEU A 21 10.67 9.10 -0.84
C LEU A 21 10.63 10.32 0.07
N ALA A 22 11.69 10.55 0.86
CA ALA A 22 11.81 11.73 1.73
C ALA A 22 11.78 13.04 0.90
N ILE A 23 12.50 13.09 -0.21
CA ILE A 23 12.51 14.25 -1.12
C ILE A 23 11.11 14.50 -1.68
N ILE A 24 10.41 13.46 -2.16
CA ILE A 24 9.04 13.57 -2.69
C ILE A 24 8.09 14.10 -1.61
N VAL A 25 8.17 13.58 -0.37
CA VAL A 25 7.35 14.05 0.75
C VAL A 25 7.62 15.51 1.07
N ILE A 26 8.89 15.93 1.07
CA ILE A 26 9.27 17.34 1.29
C ILE A 26 8.67 18.24 0.20
N MET A 27 8.77 17.85 -1.07
CA MET A 27 8.19 18.58 -2.20
C MET A 27 6.66 18.72 -2.07
N ILE A 28 5.97 17.63 -1.73
CA ILE A 28 4.52 17.65 -1.50
C ILE A 28 4.17 18.60 -0.35
N ARG A 29 4.92 18.55 0.77
CA ARG A 29 4.68 19.40 1.93
C ARG A 29 4.94 20.89 1.63
N ILE A 30 5.96 21.22 0.86
CA ILE A 30 6.23 22.60 0.42
C ILE A 30 5.07 23.12 -0.43
N LYS A 31 4.62 22.30 -1.40
CA LYS A 31 3.48 22.66 -2.25
C LYS A 31 2.20 22.85 -1.43
N ASP A 32 1.94 21.95 -0.50
CA ASP A 32 0.80 22.03 0.41
C ASP A 32 0.85 23.28 1.28
N ARG A 33 2.02 23.59 1.85
CA ARG A 33 2.19 24.78 2.70
C ARG A 33 1.88 26.06 1.94
N LYS A 34 2.43 26.22 0.73
CA LYS A 34 2.15 27.40 -0.12
C LYS A 34 0.66 27.54 -0.43
N TYR A 35 -0.02 26.42 -0.73
CA TYR A 35 -1.45 26.43 -1.00
C TYR A 35 -2.28 26.79 0.23
N LEU A 36 -1.98 26.17 1.38
CA LEU A 36 -2.72 26.37 2.63
C LEU A 36 -2.52 27.77 3.21
N ASP A 37 -1.30 28.33 3.10
CA ASP A 37 -1.00 29.68 3.59
C ASP A 37 -1.76 30.74 2.80
N LYS A 38 -1.99 30.51 1.51
CA LYS A 38 -2.72 31.42 0.65
C LYS A 38 -4.24 31.37 0.87
N ASN A 39 -4.80 30.18 1.15
CA ASN A 39 -6.24 29.94 1.03
C ASN A 39 -6.95 29.70 2.36
N ILE A 40 -6.25 29.43 3.46
CA ILE A 40 -6.87 29.03 4.73
C ILE A 40 -6.37 29.88 5.88
N LYS A 41 -7.29 30.60 6.52
CA LYS A 41 -7.01 31.43 7.72
C LYS A 41 -7.10 30.62 9.03
N ASP A 42 -7.94 29.59 9.10
CA ASP A 42 -8.14 28.77 10.30
C ASP A 42 -6.95 27.82 10.53
N VAL A 43 -6.27 28.02 11.65
CA VAL A 43 -5.05 27.28 12.04
C VAL A 43 -5.34 25.79 12.25
N LYS A 44 -6.50 25.42 12.83
CA LYS A 44 -6.87 24.01 13.06
C LYS A 44 -7.14 23.30 11.74
N ILE A 45 -7.90 23.91 10.85
CA ILE A 45 -8.17 23.37 9.52
C ILE A 45 -6.86 23.21 8.74
N LYS A 46 -5.99 24.21 8.79
CA LYS A 46 -4.66 24.20 8.16
C LYS A 46 -3.80 23.03 8.66
N GLN A 47 -3.83 22.73 9.95
CA GLN A 47 -3.07 21.62 10.54
C GLN A 47 -3.56 20.25 10.04
N TYR A 48 -4.88 20.04 9.97
CA TYR A 48 -5.47 18.78 9.50
C TYR A 48 -5.38 18.58 7.99
N SER A 49 -5.28 19.64 7.20
CA SER A 49 -5.22 19.58 5.75
C SER A 49 -3.84 19.35 5.15
N LYS A 50 -2.77 19.34 5.97
CA LYS A 50 -1.41 19.04 5.51
C LYS A 50 -1.25 17.54 5.19
N PHE A 51 -0.49 17.25 4.12
CA PHE A 51 -0.05 15.89 3.84
C PHE A 51 0.89 15.40 4.96
N GLY A 52 0.39 14.54 5.81
CA GLY A 52 1.15 14.06 6.97
C GLY A 52 0.36 13.12 7.88
N GLY A 53 0.94 12.73 9.01
CA GLY A 53 0.35 11.76 9.95
C GLY A 53 0.03 10.43 9.27
N LEU A 54 -1.13 9.85 9.57
CA LEU A 54 -1.52 8.55 9.05
C LEU A 54 -1.71 8.51 7.52
N VAL A 55 -2.02 9.63 6.84
CA VAL A 55 -2.07 9.67 5.37
C VAL A 55 -0.67 9.48 4.78
N LEU A 56 0.33 10.16 5.36
CA LEU A 56 1.72 9.98 4.98
C LEU A 56 2.20 8.56 5.29
N PHE A 57 1.86 8.04 6.48
CA PHE A 57 2.20 6.68 6.89
C PHE A 57 1.62 5.65 5.91
N PHE A 58 0.33 5.79 5.56
CA PHE A 58 -0.31 4.92 4.57
C PHE A 58 0.41 5.00 3.21
N TRP A 59 0.75 6.20 2.75
CA TRP A 59 1.47 6.39 1.50
C TRP A 59 2.84 5.69 1.50
N THR A 60 3.63 5.87 2.58
CA THR A 60 4.91 5.18 2.76
C THR A 60 4.74 3.67 2.79
N LEU A 61 3.69 3.18 3.45
CA LEU A 61 3.38 1.76 3.54
C LEU A 61 2.99 1.17 2.17
N CYS A 62 2.26 1.90 1.33
CA CYS A 62 1.98 1.48 -0.05
C CYS A 62 3.25 1.35 -0.89
N PHE A 63 4.23 2.28 -0.73
CA PHE A 63 5.53 2.15 -1.36
C PHE A 63 6.28 0.92 -0.89
N TYR A 64 6.35 0.71 0.43
CA TYR A 64 6.99 -0.48 1.00
C TYR A 64 6.36 -1.77 0.47
N GLN A 65 5.04 -1.87 0.47
CA GLN A 65 4.31 -3.01 -0.08
C GLN A 65 4.59 -3.22 -1.58
N PHE A 66 4.63 -2.14 -2.36
CA PHE A 66 4.97 -2.22 -3.77
C PHE A 66 6.35 -2.86 -4.00
N PHE A 67 7.38 -2.39 -3.29
CA PHE A 67 8.72 -2.95 -3.41
C PHE A 67 8.82 -4.39 -2.91
N LEU A 68 8.15 -4.72 -1.81
CA LEU A 68 8.10 -6.11 -1.32
C LEU A 68 7.53 -7.04 -2.39
N ARG A 69 6.45 -6.65 -3.08
CA ARG A 69 5.87 -7.48 -4.14
C ARG A 69 6.82 -7.72 -5.30
N ILE A 70 7.60 -6.73 -5.68
CA ILE A 70 8.63 -6.90 -6.73
C ILE A 70 9.72 -7.87 -6.28
N VAL A 71 10.20 -7.73 -5.04
CA VAL A 71 11.21 -8.64 -4.48
C VAL A 71 10.68 -10.07 -4.39
N GLU A 72 9.43 -10.26 -3.95
CA GLU A 72 8.79 -11.57 -3.88
C GLU A 72 8.67 -12.21 -5.28
N ILE A 73 8.25 -11.47 -6.31
CA ILE A 73 8.22 -11.96 -7.70
C ILE A 73 9.61 -12.44 -8.13
N SER A 74 10.66 -11.66 -7.87
CA SER A 74 12.03 -12.00 -8.23
C SER A 74 12.56 -13.23 -7.49
N ASN A 75 12.16 -13.45 -6.25
CA ASN A 75 12.60 -14.59 -5.45
C ASN A 75 11.85 -15.87 -5.83
N VAL A 76 10.54 -15.77 -6.06
CA VAL A 76 9.69 -16.92 -6.38
C VAL A 76 10.03 -17.50 -7.75
N SER A 77 10.45 -16.68 -8.72
CA SER A 77 10.89 -17.14 -10.05
C SER A 77 12.13 -18.05 -10.03
N LYS A 78 12.79 -18.20 -8.87
CA LYS A 78 13.97 -19.07 -8.67
C LYS A 78 13.63 -20.43 -8.03
N ILE A 79 12.36 -20.70 -7.77
CA ILE A 79 11.91 -21.95 -7.15
C ILE A 79 11.55 -22.94 -8.24
N ASP A 80 12.36 -23.99 -8.40
CA ASP A 80 12.11 -25.06 -9.36
C ASP A 80 11.07 -26.07 -8.85
N GLY A 81 10.27 -26.61 -9.76
CA GLY A 81 9.37 -27.72 -9.48
C GLY A 81 8.02 -27.37 -8.84
N MET A 82 7.68 -26.09 -8.71
CA MET A 82 6.41 -25.62 -8.12
C MET A 82 5.59 -24.70 -9.05
N ASP A 83 5.43 -25.04 -10.31
CA ASP A 83 4.88 -24.18 -11.38
C ASP A 83 3.56 -23.48 -11.00
N PHE A 84 2.62 -24.23 -10.42
CA PHE A 84 1.34 -23.65 -10.00
C PHE A 84 1.48 -22.65 -8.85
N TYR A 85 2.26 -22.99 -7.84
CA TYR A 85 2.49 -22.12 -6.67
C TYR A 85 3.23 -20.86 -7.07
N VAL A 86 4.29 -21.01 -7.85
CA VAL A 86 5.05 -19.89 -8.44
C VAL A 86 4.16 -18.99 -9.28
N GLY A 87 3.34 -19.59 -10.15
CA GLY A 87 2.39 -18.85 -10.98
C GLY A 87 1.37 -18.07 -10.16
N ALA A 88 0.74 -18.71 -9.15
CA ALA A 88 -0.25 -18.07 -8.30
C ALA A 88 0.32 -16.89 -7.51
N ILE A 89 1.51 -17.05 -6.90
CA ILE A 89 2.19 -15.95 -6.17
C ILE A 89 2.60 -14.82 -7.13
N THR A 90 3.14 -15.16 -8.30
CA THR A 90 3.54 -14.16 -9.28
C THR A 90 2.37 -13.32 -9.75
N ILE A 91 1.25 -13.95 -10.10
CA ILE A 91 0.03 -13.26 -10.50
C ILE A 91 -0.49 -12.38 -9.37
N GLN A 92 -0.58 -12.91 -8.14
CA GLN A 92 -1.02 -12.17 -6.96
C GLN A 92 -0.16 -10.92 -6.74
N ASN A 93 1.15 -11.09 -6.68
CA ASN A 93 2.06 -10.00 -6.40
C ASN A 93 2.09 -8.95 -7.51
N THR A 94 1.96 -9.36 -8.78
CA THR A 94 1.87 -8.43 -9.91
C THR A 94 0.61 -7.57 -9.80
N ILE A 95 -0.55 -8.15 -9.55
CA ILE A 95 -1.81 -7.41 -9.41
C ILE A 95 -1.73 -6.47 -8.19
N LEU A 96 -1.22 -6.95 -7.04
CA LEU A 96 -1.09 -6.16 -5.84
C LEU A 96 -0.08 -5.01 -6.00
N ALA A 97 1.02 -5.21 -6.75
CA ALA A 97 1.96 -4.15 -7.07
C ALA A 97 1.29 -3.03 -7.90
N ILE A 98 0.52 -3.38 -8.92
CA ILE A 98 -0.24 -2.41 -9.73
C ILE A 98 -1.25 -1.63 -8.87
N VAL A 99 -1.98 -2.32 -8.00
CA VAL A 99 -2.95 -1.68 -7.10
C VAL A 99 -2.25 -0.76 -6.11
N ASN A 100 -1.11 -1.15 -5.54
CA ASN A 100 -0.32 -0.31 -4.65
C ASN A 100 0.20 0.96 -5.36
N MET A 101 0.70 0.85 -6.59
CA MET A 101 1.07 2.02 -7.42
C MET A 101 -0.11 2.97 -7.61
N TYR A 102 -1.28 2.43 -7.90
CA TYR A 102 -2.49 3.25 -8.03
C TYR A 102 -2.88 3.91 -6.70
N GLN A 103 -2.74 3.23 -5.55
CA GLN A 103 -2.97 3.83 -4.23
C GLN A 103 -1.97 4.96 -3.91
N ILE A 104 -0.70 4.79 -4.26
CA ILE A 104 0.33 5.83 -4.13
C ILE A 104 -0.11 7.09 -4.90
N TYR A 105 -0.51 6.94 -6.16
CA TYR A 105 -1.00 8.03 -6.98
C TYR A 105 -2.25 8.69 -6.39
N LEU A 106 -3.24 7.90 -5.99
CA LEU A 106 -4.48 8.42 -5.39
C LEU A 106 -4.22 9.19 -4.11
N THR A 107 -3.34 8.71 -3.24
CA THR A 107 -3.09 9.31 -1.93
C THR A 107 -2.56 10.75 -2.04
N VAL A 108 -1.76 11.03 -3.07
CA VAL A 108 -1.24 12.38 -3.33
C VAL A 108 -2.28 13.28 -4.02
N LYS A 109 -3.21 12.67 -4.76
CA LYS A 109 -4.21 13.41 -5.52
C LYS A 109 -5.34 13.91 -4.62
N ARG A 110 -5.40 15.23 -4.39
CA ARG A 110 -6.47 15.87 -3.61
C ARG A 110 -7.76 15.96 -4.42
N LYS A 111 -8.48 14.85 -4.56
CA LYS A 111 -9.83 14.83 -5.12
C LYS A 111 -10.82 14.29 -4.09
N PRO A 112 -12.05 14.82 -4.06
CA PRO A 112 -13.08 14.40 -3.09
C PRO A 112 -13.45 12.92 -3.22
N GLU A 113 -13.31 12.35 -4.41
CA GLU A 113 -13.57 10.94 -4.67
C GLU A 113 -12.44 10.01 -4.20
N THR A 114 -11.26 10.57 -3.88
CA THR A 114 -10.08 9.77 -3.53
C THR A 114 -10.30 8.84 -2.34
N PRO A 115 -10.91 9.26 -1.20
CA PRO A 115 -11.17 8.34 -0.09
C PRO A 115 -12.05 7.16 -0.49
N LYS A 116 -13.09 7.39 -1.30
CA LYS A 116 -13.97 6.31 -1.81
C LYS A 116 -13.20 5.34 -2.70
N ARG A 117 -12.30 5.86 -3.56
CA ARG A 117 -11.46 5.02 -4.44
C ARG A 117 -10.43 4.23 -3.62
N LEU A 118 -9.81 4.83 -2.59
CA LEU A 118 -8.91 4.13 -1.67
C LEU A 118 -9.61 3.02 -0.88
N VAL A 119 -10.85 3.23 -0.45
CA VAL A 119 -11.67 2.17 0.15
C VAL A 119 -11.89 1.03 -0.84
N LYS A 120 -12.29 1.31 -2.09
CA LYS A 120 -12.50 0.28 -3.12
C LYS A 120 -11.22 -0.51 -3.44
N THR A 121 -10.07 0.16 -3.53
CA THR A 121 -8.79 -0.52 -3.77
C THR A 121 -8.38 -1.40 -2.60
N ASN A 122 -8.64 -1.00 -1.34
CA ASN A 122 -8.37 -1.85 -0.19
C ASN A 122 -9.32 -3.07 -0.12
N ILE A 123 -10.59 -2.92 -0.52
CA ILE A 123 -11.50 -4.07 -0.70
C ILE A 123 -10.95 -5.03 -1.76
N LEU A 124 -10.47 -4.51 -2.89
CA LEU A 124 -9.88 -5.31 -3.96
C LEU A 124 -8.63 -6.07 -3.47
N ILE A 125 -7.73 -5.41 -2.74
CA ILE A 125 -6.54 -6.04 -2.14
C ILE A 125 -6.96 -7.19 -1.21
N MET A 126 -7.96 -6.95 -0.35
CA MET A 126 -8.48 -7.96 0.57
C MET A 126 -9.03 -9.17 -0.19
N LEU A 127 -9.86 -8.96 -1.20
CA LEU A 127 -10.45 -10.04 -2.00
C LEU A 127 -9.39 -10.85 -2.73
N ILE A 128 -8.43 -10.21 -3.40
CA ILE A 128 -7.34 -10.89 -4.11
C ILE A 128 -6.50 -11.69 -3.12
N GLY A 129 -6.10 -11.08 -2.00
CA GLY A 129 -5.30 -11.74 -0.98
C GLY A 129 -5.99 -12.98 -0.41
N VAL A 130 -7.26 -12.88 -0.03
CA VAL A 130 -8.03 -13.97 0.52
C VAL A 130 -8.24 -15.10 -0.51
N ILE A 131 -8.72 -14.77 -1.70
CA ILE A 131 -9.04 -15.77 -2.74
C ILE A 131 -7.80 -16.57 -3.13
N ILE A 132 -6.68 -15.89 -3.42
CA ILE A 132 -5.47 -16.60 -3.88
C ILE A 132 -4.84 -17.41 -2.74
N THR A 133 -4.86 -16.90 -1.50
CA THR A 133 -4.37 -17.67 -0.35
C THR A 133 -5.21 -18.94 -0.12
N ILE A 134 -6.54 -18.85 -0.22
CA ILE A 134 -7.42 -20.01 -0.12
C ILE A 134 -7.13 -21.03 -1.26
N ILE A 135 -6.95 -20.56 -2.49
CA ILE A 135 -6.59 -21.42 -3.62
C ILE A 135 -5.27 -22.16 -3.36
N ARG A 136 -4.25 -21.50 -2.81
CA ARG A 136 -2.97 -22.14 -2.47
C ARG A 136 -3.12 -23.19 -1.38
N ILE A 137 -3.89 -22.90 -0.34
CA ILE A 137 -4.17 -23.87 0.74
C ILE A 137 -4.89 -25.10 0.17
N ILE A 138 -5.94 -24.91 -0.64
CA ILE A 138 -6.68 -26.01 -1.27
C ILE A 138 -5.77 -26.84 -2.17
N TYR A 139 -4.93 -26.19 -2.98
CA TYR A 139 -3.99 -26.90 -3.85
C TYR A 139 -2.99 -27.74 -3.05
N ALA A 140 -2.44 -27.21 -1.96
CA ALA A 140 -1.52 -27.95 -1.09
C ALA A 140 -2.19 -29.16 -0.40
N LEU A 141 -3.49 -29.08 -0.11
CA LEU A 141 -4.26 -30.20 0.45
C LEU A 141 -4.54 -31.30 -0.60
N ILE A 142 -4.76 -30.92 -1.87
CA ILE A 142 -5.05 -31.87 -2.95
C ILE A 142 -3.78 -32.57 -3.47
N LYS A 143 -2.67 -31.84 -3.53
CA LYS A 143 -1.37 -32.36 -3.96
C LYS A 143 -0.33 -32.28 -2.81
N PRO A 144 -0.40 -33.19 -1.84
CA PRO A 144 0.56 -33.19 -0.75
C PRO A 144 1.97 -33.43 -1.29
N MET A 145 2.84 -32.46 -1.10
CA MET A 145 4.27 -32.54 -1.35
C MET A 145 4.99 -32.40 0.00
N GLU A 146 6.20 -32.94 0.14
CA GLU A 146 6.99 -32.82 1.38
C GLU A 146 7.19 -31.36 1.83
N ILE A 147 7.13 -30.41 0.88
CA ILE A 147 7.28 -28.98 1.13
C ILE A 147 6.04 -28.37 1.82
N TYR A 148 4.85 -28.99 1.71
CA TYR A 148 3.62 -28.54 2.35
C TYR A 148 3.49 -29.10 3.76
N ASP A 149 4.43 -28.74 4.61
CA ASP A 149 4.46 -29.12 6.01
C ASP A 149 3.57 -28.23 6.90
N LYS A 150 3.61 -28.48 8.21
CA LYS A 150 2.87 -27.69 9.20
C LYS A 150 3.25 -26.21 9.19
N GLU A 151 4.53 -25.91 8.93
CA GLU A 151 5.02 -24.53 8.92
C GLU A 151 4.50 -23.79 7.70
N TYR A 152 4.41 -24.44 6.53
CA TYR A 152 3.76 -23.89 5.35
C TYR A 152 2.30 -23.48 5.64
N PHE A 153 1.48 -24.38 6.19
CA PHE A 153 0.07 -24.07 6.51
C PHE A 153 -0.07 -22.95 7.54
N LYS A 154 0.81 -22.92 8.52
CA LYS A 154 0.86 -21.83 9.51
C LYS A 154 1.17 -20.48 8.84
N GLN A 155 2.13 -20.41 7.92
CA GLN A 155 2.48 -19.21 7.18
C GLN A 155 1.32 -18.75 6.27
N GLU A 156 0.62 -19.69 5.60
CA GLU A 156 -0.54 -19.35 4.79
C GLU A 156 -1.70 -18.81 5.63
N LEU A 157 -1.94 -19.35 6.83
CA LEU A 157 -2.94 -18.83 7.75
C LEU A 157 -2.58 -17.43 8.25
N ILE A 158 -1.31 -17.18 8.57
CA ILE A 158 -0.84 -15.84 8.93
C ILE A 158 -1.06 -14.87 7.76
N THR A 159 -0.71 -15.28 6.55
CA THR A 159 -0.92 -14.48 5.32
C THR A 159 -2.40 -14.17 5.10
N LEU A 160 -3.29 -15.14 5.33
CA LEU A 160 -4.74 -14.95 5.25
C LEU A 160 -5.23 -13.88 6.25
N VAL A 161 -4.79 -13.97 7.50
CA VAL A 161 -5.13 -13.01 8.56
C VAL A 161 -4.65 -11.59 8.19
N TYR A 162 -3.41 -11.45 7.72
CA TYR A 162 -2.88 -10.15 7.27
C TYR A 162 -3.62 -9.60 6.06
N SER A 163 -4.02 -10.46 5.13
CA SER A 163 -4.80 -10.08 3.94
C SER A 163 -6.16 -9.49 4.27
N ILE A 164 -6.68 -9.77 5.47
CA ILE A 164 -7.95 -9.24 5.97
C ILE A 164 -7.73 -8.01 6.86
N ILE A 165 -6.89 -8.14 7.89
CA ILE A 165 -6.75 -7.13 8.94
C ILE A 165 -6.21 -5.80 8.39
N TYR A 166 -5.14 -5.85 7.60
CA TYR A 166 -4.51 -4.65 7.07
C TYR A 166 -5.45 -3.82 6.19
N PRO A 167 -6.10 -4.37 5.15
CA PRO A 167 -7.06 -3.61 4.36
C PRO A 167 -8.27 -3.11 5.16
N LEU A 168 -8.76 -3.87 6.14
CA LEU A 168 -9.84 -3.43 7.01
C LEU A 168 -9.47 -2.17 7.79
N ILE A 169 -8.29 -2.13 8.42
CA ILE A 169 -7.80 -0.95 9.14
C ILE A 169 -7.76 0.26 8.18
N CYS A 170 -7.25 0.07 6.96
CA CYS A 170 -7.21 1.12 5.95
C CYS A 170 -8.61 1.60 5.53
N ILE A 171 -9.55 0.68 5.32
CA ILE A 171 -10.95 0.99 4.99
C ILE A 171 -11.58 1.84 6.08
N PHE A 172 -11.47 1.42 7.35
CA PHE A 172 -11.99 2.18 8.49
C PHE A 172 -11.35 3.56 8.57
N TYR A 173 -10.04 3.65 8.41
CA TYR A 173 -9.32 4.92 8.42
C TYR A 173 -9.82 5.87 7.33
N PHE A 174 -9.90 5.43 6.07
CA PHE A 174 -10.34 6.29 4.97
C PHE A 174 -11.83 6.64 5.03
N LYS A 175 -12.65 5.81 5.67
CA LYS A 175 -14.09 6.05 5.80
C LYS A 175 -14.43 7.01 6.95
N PHE A 176 -13.73 6.90 8.09
CA PHE A 176 -14.16 7.57 9.33
C PHE A 176 -13.20 8.67 9.82
N SER A 177 -11.98 8.78 9.29
CA SER A 177 -11.01 9.76 9.79
C SER A 177 -11.40 11.18 9.40
N LYS A 178 -11.56 12.04 10.41
CA LYS A 178 -11.75 13.49 10.24
C LYS A 178 -10.61 14.13 9.44
N ARG A 179 -9.37 13.64 9.62
CA ARG A 179 -8.20 14.13 8.89
C ARG A 179 -8.30 13.83 7.39
N VAL A 180 -8.73 12.61 7.01
CA VAL A 180 -8.96 12.23 5.63
C VAL A 180 -10.02 13.12 5.00
N GLN A 181 -11.12 13.32 5.70
CA GLN A 181 -12.20 14.21 5.24
C GLN A 181 -11.67 15.63 5.02
N THR A 182 -10.95 16.19 6.01
CA THR A 182 -10.39 17.55 5.88
C THR A 182 -9.37 17.63 4.74
N TYR A 183 -8.46 16.64 4.61
CA TYR A 183 -7.44 16.65 3.57
C TYR A 183 -8.00 16.60 2.14
N TYR A 184 -9.01 15.76 1.90
CA TYR A 184 -9.54 15.53 0.55
C TYR A 184 -10.75 16.42 0.22
N TYR A 185 -11.57 16.80 1.21
CA TYR A 185 -12.82 17.56 0.98
C TYR A 185 -12.69 19.07 1.17
N LEU A 186 -11.56 19.56 1.69
CA LEU A 186 -11.38 20.99 1.91
C LEU A 186 -11.50 21.80 0.59
N LYS A 187 -11.01 21.23 -0.51
CA LYS A 187 -11.11 21.83 -1.83
C LYS A 187 -12.54 22.05 -2.30
N ILE A 188 -13.50 21.25 -1.84
CA ILE A 188 -14.92 21.38 -2.27
C ILE A 188 -15.60 22.56 -1.59
N LYS A 189 -15.34 22.77 -0.28
CA LYS A 189 -15.94 23.91 0.41
C LYS A 189 -15.44 25.25 -0.13
N GLU A 190 -14.18 25.33 -0.53
CA GLU A 190 -13.65 26.53 -1.18
C GLU A 190 -14.28 26.77 -2.55
N TRP A 191 -14.47 25.75 -3.38
CA TRP A 191 -15.17 25.87 -4.68
C TRP A 191 -16.61 26.33 -4.53
N LEU A 192 -17.35 25.83 -3.55
CA LEU A 192 -18.73 26.23 -3.28
C LEU A 192 -18.86 27.66 -2.73
N TYR A 193 -17.80 28.24 -2.16
CA TYR A 193 -17.78 29.63 -1.71
C TYR A 193 -17.40 30.62 -2.82
N TYR A 194 -16.75 30.18 -3.89
CA TYR A 194 -16.35 31.04 -5.01
C TYR A 194 -17.34 31.03 -6.18
N GLU A 195 -18.32 30.11 -6.18
CA GLU A 195 -19.43 30.08 -7.17
C GLU A 195 -20.71 30.83 -6.68
N LYS A 196 -20.64 31.50 -5.53
CA LYS A 196 -21.63 32.45 -5.06
C LYS A 196 -21.07 33.89 -5.09
#